data_9bc2f1c49a361d4fb3289ca3a3380e15
#
_entry.id   9bc2f1c49a361d4fb3289ca3a3380e15
#
_cell.length_a   1.000
_cell.length_b   1.000
_cell.length_c   1.000
_cell.angle_alpha   90.00
_cell.angle_beta   90.00
_cell.angle_gamma   90.00
#
_symmetry.space_group_name_H-M   'P 1'
#
loop_
_entity.id
_entity.type
_entity.pdbx_description
1 polymer ?
#
loop_
_entity_poly.entity_id
_entity_poly.type
_entity_poly.pdbx_seq_one_letter_code
_entity_poly.pdbx_strand_id
1 'polypeptide(L)'
;MKQETIVIFDNPSDYEKLLNLKKNQEFKIIATNYSAYEILKKNNIPCILSDIFLTKDERTLIQKTAFDLSNWYDELDAKKFLMYKDVNLGSLIQSEFINILVNFLKSFFEIYKISLTNKNTNFFCSGINYKILKLFSSNVRILSQSDASFDFSPLDSLKIGFKIGTDTKNIELKLSKNVYSKLKSLAEKFSNY
;
A
#
# COMPACT_ATOMS: atom_id res chain seq x y z
N MET A 1 29.23 -10.86 18.85
CA MET A 1 28.89 -9.61 18.13
C MET A 1 27.40 -9.34 18.40
N LYS A 2 27.05 -8.11 18.82
CA LYS A 2 25.63 -7.72 19.03
C LYS A 2 24.98 -7.63 17.66
N GLN A 3 23.92 -8.39 17.44
CA GLN A 3 23.21 -8.41 16.16
C GLN A 3 22.48 -7.06 15.98
N GLU A 4 22.67 -6.42 14.84
CA GLU A 4 22.02 -5.15 14.53
C GLU A 4 20.50 -5.35 14.43
N THR A 5 19.73 -4.34 14.85
CA THR A 5 18.27 -4.36 14.74
C THR A 5 17.82 -3.20 13.84
N ILE A 6 16.91 -3.48 12.92
CA ILE A 6 16.28 -2.49 12.04
C ILE A 6 14.76 -2.57 12.21
N VAL A 7 14.14 -1.42 12.40
CA VAL A 7 12.67 -1.27 12.37
C VAL A 7 12.27 -0.65 11.04
N ILE A 8 11.44 -1.37 10.28
CA ILE A 8 10.79 -0.83 9.08
C ILE A 8 9.44 -0.28 9.51
N PHE A 9 9.30 1.04 9.43
CA PHE A 9 8.17 1.78 9.96
C PHE A 9 7.36 2.40 8.83
N ASP A 10 6.12 1.96 8.67
CA ASP A 10 5.20 2.35 7.60
C ASP A 10 3.91 3.00 8.10
N ASN A 11 3.48 2.66 9.32
CA ASN A 11 2.20 3.11 9.83
C ASN A 11 2.37 4.04 11.03
N PRO A 12 1.99 5.33 10.92
CA PRO A 12 1.99 6.28 12.04
C PRO A 12 1.24 5.78 13.29
N SER A 13 0.21 4.94 13.16
CA SER A 13 -0.53 4.39 14.30
C SER A 13 0.30 3.44 15.17
N ASP A 14 1.40 2.90 14.65
CA ASP A 14 2.32 2.04 15.40
C ASP A 14 3.39 2.82 16.19
N TYR A 15 3.29 4.15 16.22
CA TYR A 15 4.28 5.02 16.85
C TYR A 15 4.51 4.69 18.33
N GLU A 16 3.45 4.47 19.12
CA GLU A 16 3.56 4.10 20.52
C GLU A 16 4.29 2.75 20.72
N LYS A 17 4.05 1.78 19.84
CA LYS A 17 4.75 0.49 19.86
C LYS A 17 6.23 0.64 19.55
N LEU A 18 6.55 1.51 18.60
CA LEU A 18 7.93 1.86 18.28
C LEU A 18 8.64 2.48 19.48
N LEU A 19 7.99 3.43 20.20
CA LEU A 19 8.56 4.03 21.41
C LEU A 19 8.81 3.00 22.51
N ASN A 20 7.88 2.08 22.72
CA ASN A 20 8.05 1.02 23.70
C ASN A 20 9.20 0.07 23.34
N LEU A 21 9.38 -0.25 22.06
CA LEU A 21 10.52 -1.01 21.60
C LEU A 21 11.84 -0.26 21.86
N LYS A 22 11.88 1.06 21.63
CA LYS A 22 13.04 1.92 21.81
C LYS A 22 13.52 2.00 23.26
N LYS A 23 12.64 1.86 24.22
CA LYS A 23 13.02 1.80 25.66
C LYS A 23 13.87 0.58 25.99
N ASN A 24 13.72 -0.50 25.23
CA ASN A 24 14.30 -1.81 25.57
C ASN A 24 15.53 -2.17 24.74
N GLN A 25 15.73 -1.52 23.59
CA GLN A 25 16.86 -1.81 22.70
C GLN A 25 17.15 -0.66 21.73
N GLU A 26 18.40 -0.61 21.30
CA GLU A 26 18.83 0.30 20.22
C GLU A 26 18.54 -0.35 18.86
N PHE A 27 18.08 0.46 17.90
CA PHE A 27 17.84 0.04 16.53
C PHE A 27 17.90 1.23 15.55
N LYS A 28 18.09 0.91 14.29
CA LYS A 28 17.93 1.86 13.18
C LYS A 28 16.49 1.85 12.70
N ILE A 29 15.99 3.00 12.23
CA ILE A 29 14.63 3.12 11.72
C ILE A 29 14.69 3.49 10.24
N ILE A 30 13.95 2.72 9.43
CA ILE A 30 13.72 3.00 8.02
C ILE A 30 12.22 3.26 7.84
N ALA A 31 11.86 4.48 7.45
CA ALA A 31 10.49 4.85 7.12
C ALA A 31 10.21 4.51 5.65
N THR A 32 9.11 3.82 5.35
CA THR A 32 8.77 3.40 3.97
C THR A 32 7.82 4.35 3.25
N ASN A 33 7.29 5.35 3.96
CA ASN A 33 6.47 6.39 3.36
C ASN A 33 6.69 7.73 4.06
N TYR A 34 6.21 8.79 3.42
CA TYR A 34 6.43 10.15 3.90
C TYR A 34 5.71 10.46 5.21
N SER A 35 4.50 9.93 5.42
CA SER A 35 3.74 10.13 6.66
C SER A 35 4.46 9.53 7.88
N ALA A 36 5.01 8.32 7.72
CA ALA A 36 5.83 7.68 8.74
C ALA A 36 7.12 8.47 9.01
N TYR A 37 7.77 8.97 7.95
CA TYR A 37 8.96 9.79 8.07
C TYR A 37 8.70 11.11 8.80
N GLU A 38 7.60 11.81 8.46
CA GLU A 38 7.24 13.07 9.10
C GLU A 38 6.98 12.94 10.60
N ILE A 39 6.24 11.91 11.03
CA ILE A 39 5.96 11.72 12.46
C ILE A 39 7.25 11.47 13.25
N LEU A 40 8.20 10.71 12.68
CA LEU A 40 9.49 10.48 13.32
C LEU A 40 10.30 11.78 13.40
N LYS A 41 10.34 12.56 12.34
CA LYS A 41 11.04 13.86 12.30
C LYS A 41 10.46 14.87 13.27
N LYS A 42 9.14 15.00 13.34
CA LYS A 42 8.46 15.89 14.29
C LYS A 42 8.79 15.57 15.74
N ASN A 43 9.09 14.30 16.03
CA ASN A 43 9.45 13.83 17.37
C ASN A 43 10.98 13.69 17.57
N ASN A 44 11.80 14.25 16.69
CA ASN A 44 13.25 14.20 16.75
C ASN A 44 13.83 12.77 16.82
N ILE A 45 13.17 11.81 16.18
CA ILE A 45 13.65 10.42 16.09
C ILE A 45 14.47 10.25 14.82
N PRO A 46 15.76 9.88 14.93
CA PRO A 46 16.59 9.63 13.76
C PRO A 46 16.03 8.50 12.90
N CYS A 47 15.81 8.77 11.62
CA CYS A 47 15.33 7.79 10.65
C CYS A 47 15.83 8.13 9.26
N ILE A 48 15.82 7.13 8.38
CA ILE A 48 16.09 7.30 6.95
C ILE A 48 14.85 6.91 6.16
N LEU A 49 14.65 7.52 5.00
CA LEU A 49 13.56 7.16 4.10
C LEU A 49 14.01 6.01 3.18
N SER A 50 13.16 5.01 2.98
CA SER A 50 13.50 3.79 2.21
C SER A 50 13.80 4.06 0.74
N ASP A 51 13.35 5.18 0.19
CA ASP A 51 13.54 5.54 -1.22
C ASP A 51 15.03 5.73 -1.61
N ILE A 52 15.92 5.95 -0.64
CA ILE A 52 17.38 6.01 -0.89
C ILE A 52 17.96 4.68 -1.37
N PHE A 53 17.28 3.56 -1.09
CA PHE A 53 17.74 2.23 -1.53
C PHE A 53 17.44 1.96 -3.01
N LEU A 54 16.63 2.78 -3.67
CA LEU A 54 16.33 2.68 -5.09
C LEU A 54 17.07 3.72 -5.91
N THR A 55 17.73 3.27 -6.95
CA THR A 55 18.32 4.15 -7.96
C THR A 55 17.24 4.80 -8.83
N LYS A 56 17.61 5.82 -9.60
CA LYS A 56 16.71 6.46 -10.56
C LYS A 56 16.19 5.46 -11.60
N ASP A 57 17.09 4.61 -12.13
CA ASP A 57 16.75 3.63 -13.16
C ASP A 57 15.79 2.55 -12.62
N GLU A 58 15.99 2.10 -11.39
CA GLU A 58 15.07 1.17 -10.74
C GLU A 58 13.68 1.77 -10.52
N ARG A 59 13.59 3.04 -10.12
CA ARG A 59 12.29 3.73 -10.03
C ARG A 59 11.60 3.83 -11.38
N THR A 60 12.35 4.14 -12.44
CA THR A 60 11.82 4.17 -13.80
C THR A 60 11.33 2.79 -14.25
N LEU A 61 12.11 1.75 -13.93
CA LEU A 61 11.73 0.36 -14.23
C LEU A 61 10.45 -0.05 -13.51
N ILE A 62 10.30 0.31 -12.22
CA ILE A 62 9.07 0.06 -11.44
C ILE A 62 7.86 0.71 -12.11
N GLN A 63 7.96 1.98 -12.52
CA GLN A 63 6.87 2.68 -13.18
C GLN A 63 6.50 2.03 -14.51
N LYS A 64 7.50 1.68 -15.32
CA LYS A 64 7.29 0.98 -16.60
C LYS A 64 6.62 -0.37 -16.38
N THR A 65 7.13 -1.18 -15.44
CA THR A 65 6.55 -2.49 -15.12
C THR A 65 5.10 -2.38 -14.63
N ALA A 66 4.82 -1.38 -13.77
CA ALA A 66 3.46 -1.14 -13.31
C ALA A 66 2.52 -0.76 -14.46
N PHE A 67 2.99 0.08 -15.39
CA PHE A 67 2.24 0.45 -16.58
C PHE A 67 1.98 -0.76 -17.48
N ASP A 68 3.01 -1.57 -17.77
CA ASP A 68 2.88 -2.77 -18.60
C ASP A 68 1.89 -3.77 -17.99
N LEU A 69 1.99 -4.03 -16.66
CA LEU A 69 1.08 -4.92 -15.95
C LEU A 69 -0.35 -4.36 -15.84
N SER A 70 -0.52 -3.05 -15.90
CA SER A 70 -1.85 -2.43 -15.82
C SER A 70 -2.68 -2.64 -17.08
N ASN A 71 -2.07 -3.05 -18.18
CA ASN A 71 -2.74 -3.32 -19.46
C ASN A 71 -3.32 -4.76 -19.54
N TRP A 72 -3.38 -5.48 -18.43
CA TRP A 72 -3.88 -6.86 -18.33
C TRP A 72 -5.26 -7.07 -19.00
N TYR A 73 -6.10 -6.04 -19.04
CA TYR A 73 -7.44 -6.06 -19.64
C TYR A 73 -7.45 -6.15 -21.17
N ASP A 74 -6.31 -5.90 -21.82
CA ASP A 74 -6.15 -6.04 -23.28
C ASP A 74 -5.71 -7.47 -23.69
N GLU A 75 -5.35 -8.31 -22.73
CA GLU A 75 -5.08 -9.71 -23.00
C GLU A 75 -6.34 -10.42 -23.52
N LEU A 76 -6.17 -11.33 -24.49
CA LEU A 76 -7.27 -11.92 -25.25
C LEU A 76 -8.40 -12.49 -24.40
N ASP A 77 -8.06 -13.16 -23.30
CA ASP A 77 -9.07 -13.78 -22.45
C ASP A 77 -9.78 -12.75 -21.55
N ALA A 78 -9.05 -11.82 -20.97
CA ALA A 78 -9.64 -10.74 -20.17
C ALA A 78 -10.53 -9.84 -21.00
N LYS A 79 -10.09 -9.48 -22.21
CA LYS A 79 -10.84 -8.60 -23.14
C LYS A 79 -12.22 -9.15 -23.45
N LYS A 80 -12.37 -10.46 -23.69
CA LYS A 80 -13.67 -11.10 -23.99
C LYS A 80 -14.71 -10.86 -22.90
N PHE A 81 -14.30 -10.85 -21.62
CA PHE A 81 -15.19 -10.69 -20.48
C PHE A 81 -15.43 -9.24 -20.09
N LEU A 82 -14.52 -8.34 -20.49
CA LEU A 82 -14.54 -6.94 -20.05
C LEU A 82 -15.17 -6.00 -21.09
N MET A 83 -15.44 -6.47 -22.32
CA MET A 83 -16.09 -5.65 -23.34
C MET A 83 -17.59 -5.51 -23.08
N TYR A 84 -18.07 -4.27 -22.98
CA TYR A 84 -19.48 -3.93 -22.89
C TYR A 84 -19.79 -2.77 -23.82
N LYS A 85 -20.65 -2.98 -24.83
CA LYS A 85 -21.03 -1.97 -25.82
C LYS A 85 -19.82 -1.21 -26.39
N ASP A 86 -18.83 -1.95 -26.85
CA ASP A 86 -17.56 -1.45 -27.41
C ASP A 86 -16.64 -0.70 -26.44
N VAL A 87 -16.95 -0.71 -25.14
CA VAL A 87 -16.11 -0.15 -24.07
C VAL A 87 -15.42 -1.29 -23.32
N ASN A 88 -14.10 -1.22 -23.18
CA ASN A 88 -13.36 -2.12 -22.32
C ASN A 88 -13.42 -1.63 -20.88
N LEU A 89 -14.20 -2.31 -20.02
CA LEU A 89 -14.40 -1.93 -18.62
C LEU A 89 -13.11 -1.95 -17.82
N GLY A 90 -12.13 -2.79 -18.22
CA GLY A 90 -10.82 -2.83 -17.56
C GLY A 90 -10.03 -1.52 -17.70
N SER A 91 -10.20 -0.82 -18.83
CA SER A 91 -9.54 0.47 -19.03
C SER A 91 -10.02 1.57 -18.07
N LEU A 92 -11.23 1.44 -17.52
CA LEU A 92 -11.79 2.44 -16.60
C LEU A 92 -11.10 2.44 -15.24
N ILE A 93 -10.49 1.31 -14.86
CA ILE A 93 -9.79 1.17 -13.56
C ILE A 93 -8.26 1.18 -13.72
N GLN A 94 -7.75 1.39 -14.93
CA GLN A 94 -6.31 1.31 -15.22
C GLN A 94 -5.49 2.27 -14.36
N SER A 95 -5.92 3.53 -14.22
CA SER A 95 -5.17 4.54 -13.48
C SER A 95 -5.04 4.21 -11.99
N GLU A 96 -6.11 3.73 -11.38
CA GLU A 96 -6.10 3.27 -9.99
C GLU A 96 -5.22 2.04 -9.83
N PHE A 97 -5.29 1.12 -10.79
CA PHE A 97 -4.48 -0.09 -10.76
C PHE A 97 -2.99 0.19 -10.94
N ILE A 98 -2.60 1.14 -11.81
CA ILE A 98 -1.21 1.62 -11.93
C ILE A 98 -0.72 2.13 -10.57
N ASN A 99 -1.48 2.98 -9.89
CA ASN A 99 -1.08 3.54 -8.60
C ASN A 99 -0.87 2.45 -7.55
N ILE A 100 -1.73 1.44 -7.53
CA ILE A 100 -1.61 0.28 -6.66
C ILE A 100 -0.32 -0.49 -6.96
N LEU A 101 -0.08 -0.80 -8.25
CA LEU A 101 1.10 -1.55 -8.68
C LEU A 101 2.39 -0.79 -8.40
N VAL A 102 2.44 0.51 -8.68
CA VAL A 102 3.63 1.35 -8.39
C VAL A 102 3.96 1.31 -6.90
N ASN A 103 2.97 1.53 -6.03
CA ASN A 103 3.18 1.52 -4.59
C ASN A 103 3.62 0.14 -4.08
N PHE A 104 3.01 -0.92 -4.58
CA PHE A 104 3.38 -2.29 -4.23
C PHE A 104 4.80 -2.63 -4.68
N LEU A 105 5.12 -2.44 -5.95
CA LEU A 105 6.43 -2.74 -6.51
C LEU A 105 7.52 -1.91 -5.85
N LYS A 106 7.26 -0.62 -5.60
CA LYS A 106 8.19 0.24 -4.88
C LYS A 106 8.50 -0.34 -3.50
N SER A 107 7.48 -0.62 -2.69
CA SER A 107 7.65 -1.21 -1.35
C SER A 107 8.38 -2.55 -1.41
N PHE A 108 8.02 -3.41 -2.36
CA PHE A 108 8.65 -4.71 -2.56
C PHE A 108 10.16 -4.57 -2.84
N PHE A 109 10.54 -3.73 -3.79
CA PHE A 109 11.94 -3.54 -4.16
C PHE A 109 12.74 -2.84 -3.08
N GLU A 110 12.19 -1.86 -2.37
CA GLU A 110 12.84 -1.21 -1.22
C GLU A 110 13.14 -2.24 -0.13
N ILE A 111 12.14 -3.04 0.27
CA ILE A 111 12.31 -4.09 1.29
C ILE A 111 13.32 -5.14 0.85
N TYR A 112 13.26 -5.57 -0.40
CA TYR A 112 14.25 -6.50 -0.97
C TYR A 112 15.67 -5.94 -0.86
N LYS A 113 15.90 -4.70 -1.27
CA LYS A 113 17.22 -4.04 -1.19
C LYS A 113 17.71 -3.90 0.26
N ILE A 114 16.82 -3.50 1.17
CA ILE A 114 17.12 -3.42 2.60
C ILE A 114 17.55 -4.78 3.13
N SER A 115 16.88 -5.85 2.74
CA SER A 115 17.23 -7.22 3.18
C SER A 115 18.59 -7.67 2.65
N LEU A 116 18.91 -7.34 1.40
CA LEU A 116 20.20 -7.69 0.79
C LEU A 116 21.40 -7.01 1.47
N THR A 117 21.24 -5.75 1.86
CA THR A 117 22.30 -4.97 2.49
C THR A 117 22.47 -5.32 3.97
N ASN A 118 21.51 -6.00 4.60
CA ASN A 118 21.45 -6.25 6.04
C ASN A 118 21.21 -7.72 6.38
N LYS A 119 21.96 -8.64 5.80
CA LYS A 119 21.74 -10.11 5.86
C LYS A 119 21.66 -10.70 7.27
N ASN A 120 22.42 -10.18 8.24
CA ASN A 120 22.49 -10.72 9.60
C ASN A 120 21.79 -9.82 10.63
N THR A 121 20.71 -9.18 10.24
CA THR A 121 19.99 -8.18 11.03
C THR A 121 18.67 -8.75 11.53
N ASN A 122 18.27 -8.37 12.74
CA ASN A 122 16.91 -8.58 13.24
C ASN A 122 16.01 -7.48 12.70
N PHE A 123 14.88 -7.84 12.11
CA PHE A 123 13.93 -6.89 11.59
C PHE A 123 12.65 -6.85 12.40
N PHE A 124 12.11 -5.67 12.61
CA PHE A 124 10.75 -5.44 13.09
C PHE A 124 9.97 -4.65 12.06
N CYS A 125 8.80 -5.12 11.71
CA CYS A 125 7.90 -4.45 10.75
C CYS A 125 6.46 -4.91 10.94
N SER A 126 5.52 -4.23 10.29
CA SER A 126 4.09 -4.51 10.36
C SER A 126 3.51 -4.79 8.98
N GLY A 127 2.27 -5.25 8.93
CA GLY A 127 1.45 -5.30 7.73
C GLY A 127 2.09 -6.05 6.57
N ILE A 128 2.04 -5.43 5.38
CA ILE A 128 2.56 -6.01 4.14
C ILE A 128 4.09 -6.13 4.15
N ASN A 129 4.79 -5.16 4.78
CA ASN A 129 6.25 -5.17 4.86
C ASN A 129 6.76 -6.40 5.60
N TYR A 130 6.02 -6.87 6.62
CA TYR A 130 6.33 -8.13 7.29
C TYR A 130 6.23 -9.34 6.33
N LYS A 131 5.17 -9.40 5.53
CA LYS A 131 4.98 -10.49 4.55
C LYS A 131 6.07 -10.49 3.49
N ILE A 132 6.40 -9.33 2.94
CA ILE A 132 7.45 -9.18 1.93
C ILE A 132 8.82 -9.57 2.52
N LEU A 133 9.16 -9.04 3.70
CA LEU A 133 10.47 -9.25 4.28
C LEU A 133 10.71 -10.72 4.69
N LYS A 134 9.65 -11.42 5.08
CA LYS A 134 9.71 -12.88 5.35
C LYS A 134 10.13 -13.72 4.14
N LEU A 135 9.96 -13.22 2.92
CA LEU A 135 10.43 -13.92 1.71
C LEU A 135 11.97 -13.90 1.62
N PHE A 136 12.63 -12.94 2.27
CA PHE A 136 14.06 -12.68 2.11
C PHE A 136 14.87 -12.85 3.39
N SER A 137 14.22 -12.89 4.56
CA SER A 137 14.89 -13.01 5.86
C SER A 137 14.10 -13.90 6.82
N SER A 138 14.82 -14.75 7.57
CA SER A 138 14.25 -15.56 8.66
C SER A 138 14.11 -14.78 9.97
N ASN A 139 14.89 -13.70 10.14
CA ASN A 139 14.98 -12.95 11.40
C ASN A 139 14.02 -11.76 11.41
N VAL A 140 12.73 -12.02 11.16
CA VAL A 140 11.69 -10.99 11.07
C VAL A 140 10.67 -11.17 12.19
N ARG A 141 10.42 -10.10 12.93
CA ARG A 141 9.44 -10.04 14.02
C ARG A 141 8.36 -9.01 13.72
N ILE A 142 7.16 -9.27 14.19
CA ILE A 142 6.03 -8.35 14.05
C ILE A 142 6.20 -7.20 15.04
N LEU A 143 6.13 -5.96 14.55
CA LEU A 143 6.06 -4.76 15.38
C LEU A 143 4.63 -4.58 15.91
N SER A 144 3.64 -4.81 15.06
CA SER A 144 2.22 -4.74 15.39
C SER A 144 1.41 -5.74 14.58
N GLN A 145 0.34 -6.26 15.21
CA GLN A 145 -0.67 -7.08 14.54
C GLN A 145 -1.70 -6.19 13.79
N SER A 146 -1.25 -5.13 13.15
CA SER A 146 -2.12 -4.44 12.21
C SER A 146 -2.50 -5.43 11.12
N ASP A 147 -3.78 -5.54 10.83
CA ASP A 147 -4.24 -6.32 9.71
C ASP A 147 -3.44 -5.91 8.47
N ALA A 148 -2.77 -6.89 7.88
CA ALA A 148 -1.99 -6.69 6.66
C ALA A 148 -2.95 -6.59 5.45
N SER A 149 -4.03 -5.83 5.61
CA SER A 149 -4.76 -5.34 4.48
C SER A 149 -3.85 -4.35 3.80
N PHE A 150 -3.47 -4.61 2.56
CA PHE A 150 -3.20 -3.53 1.65
C PHE A 150 -4.41 -2.61 1.83
N ASP A 151 -4.19 -1.44 2.41
CA ASP A 151 -5.19 -0.40 2.35
C ASP A 151 -5.26 0.02 0.87
N PHE A 152 -6.01 -0.77 0.10
CA PHE A 152 -6.44 -0.43 -1.24
C PHE A 152 -7.53 0.65 -1.18
N SER A 153 -7.50 1.45 -0.12
CA SER A 153 -8.50 2.45 0.13
C SER A 153 -8.13 3.83 -0.42
N PRO A 154 -8.15 3.98 -1.76
CA PRO A 154 -8.68 5.24 -2.28
C PRO A 154 -10.22 5.26 -2.23
N LEU A 155 -10.89 4.14 -1.86
CA LEU A 155 -12.33 3.95 -1.91
C LEU A 155 -13.03 3.98 -0.54
N ASP A 156 -12.36 4.38 0.53
CA ASP A 156 -13.02 4.59 1.83
C ASP A 156 -13.95 5.81 1.84
N SER A 157 -13.91 6.63 0.80
CA SER A 157 -14.87 7.70 0.61
C SER A 157 -15.36 7.77 -0.84
N LEU A 158 -16.53 7.25 -1.09
CA LEU A 158 -17.22 7.51 -2.36
C LEU A 158 -17.75 8.95 -2.32
N LYS A 159 -17.16 9.85 -3.11
CA LYS A 159 -17.72 11.19 -3.31
C LYS A 159 -18.81 11.11 -4.38
N ILE A 160 -20.07 11.07 -3.93
CA ILE A 160 -21.20 11.09 -4.85
C ILE A 160 -21.67 12.53 -4.97
N GLY A 161 -21.44 13.13 -6.13
CA GLY A 161 -21.99 14.44 -6.47
C GLY A 161 -23.41 14.28 -7.04
N PHE A 162 -24.40 14.87 -6.36
CA PHE A 162 -25.76 14.99 -6.90
C PHE A 162 -25.99 16.40 -7.39
N LYS A 163 -26.46 16.52 -8.63
CA LYS A 163 -26.95 17.79 -9.17
C LYS A 163 -28.46 17.88 -8.88
N ILE A 164 -28.84 18.81 -8.02
CA ILE A 164 -30.25 19.13 -7.77
C ILE A 164 -30.47 20.58 -8.22
N GLY A 165 -31.08 20.76 -9.40
CA GLY A 165 -31.24 22.09 -10.01
C GLY A 165 -29.90 22.72 -10.42
N THR A 166 -29.65 23.95 -10.00
CA THR A 166 -28.41 24.70 -10.26
C THR A 166 -27.31 24.42 -9.25
N ASP A 167 -27.62 23.77 -8.12
CA ASP A 167 -26.68 23.52 -7.04
C ASP A 167 -26.07 22.12 -7.09
N THR A 168 -24.75 22.06 -7.01
CA THR A 168 -24.02 20.80 -6.88
C THR A 168 -23.74 20.55 -5.41
N LYS A 169 -24.42 19.59 -4.78
CA LYS A 169 -24.12 19.14 -3.42
C LYS A 169 -23.27 17.88 -3.47
N ASN A 170 -22.08 17.92 -2.92
CA ASN A 170 -21.23 16.75 -2.76
C ASN A 170 -21.51 16.10 -1.41
N ILE A 171 -21.93 14.84 -1.43
CA ILE A 171 -22.07 14.03 -0.21
C ILE A 171 -20.88 13.06 -0.18
N GLU A 172 -20.07 13.15 0.84
CA GLU A 172 -18.98 12.23 1.09
C GLU A 172 -19.54 11.06 1.92
N LEU A 173 -19.71 9.88 1.29
CA LEU A 173 -20.12 8.66 1.96
C LEU A 173 -18.87 7.81 2.25
N LYS A 174 -18.51 7.69 3.51
CA LYS A 174 -17.51 6.70 3.96
C LYS A 174 -18.17 5.34 4.02
N LEU A 175 -17.97 4.54 2.99
CA LEU A 175 -18.51 3.17 2.91
C LEU A 175 -17.42 2.17 3.32
N SER A 176 -17.62 1.45 4.42
CA SER A 176 -16.76 0.31 4.73
C SER A 176 -16.98 -0.80 3.68
N LYS A 177 -15.93 -1.62 3.44
CA LYS A 177 -15.96 -2.73 2.47
C LYS A 177 -17.20 -3.65 2.67
N ASN A 178 -17.62 -3.86 3.92
CA ASN A 178 -18.81 -4.65 4.25
C ASN A 178 -20.13 -3.97 3.84
N VAL A 179 -20.20 -2.65 3.93
CA VAL A 179 -21.39 -1.89 3.51
C VAL A 179 -21.47 -1.84 1.99
N TYR A 180 -20.34 -1.66 1.30
CA TYR A 180 -20.27 -1.68 -0.15
C TYR A 180 -20.71 -3.05 -0.72
N SER A 181 -20.22 -4.17 -0.17
CA SER A 181 -20.62 -5.50 -0.64
C SER A 181 -22.11 -5.78 -0.43
N LYS A 182 -22.72 -5.30 0.69
CA LYS A 182 -24.15 -5.40 0.93
C LYS A 182 -24.96 -4.53 -0.03
N LEU A 183 -24.54 -3.30 -0.31
CA LEU A 183 -25.20 -2.42 -1.28
C LEU A 183 -25.11 -2.97 -2.69
N LYS A 184 -23.96 -3.53 -3.08
CA LYS A 184 -23.77 -4.20 -4.36
C LYS A 184 -24.73 -5.39 -4.50
N SER A 185 -24.82 -6.27 -3.50
CA SER A 185 -25.72 -7.43 -3.54
C SER A 185 -27.21 -7.03 -3.57
N LEU A 186 -27.57 -5.89 -2.95
CA LEU A 186 -28.91 -5.33 -3.05
C LEU A 186 -29.18 -4.77 -4.47
N ALA A 187 -28.25 -4.00 -5.04
CA ALA A 187 -28.40 -3.48 -6.39
C ALA A 187 -28.53 -4.60 -7.43
N GLU A 188 -27.75 -5.68 -7.29
CA GLU A 188 -27.85 -6.86 -8.16
C GLU A 188 -29.21 -7.57 -8.03
N LYS A 189 -29.81 -7.60 -6.84
CA LYS A 189 -31.16 -8.13 -6.65
C LYS A 189 -32.25 -7.28 -7.30
N PHE A 190 -32.12 -5.95 -7.29
CA PHE A 190 -33.07 -5.04 -7.91
C PHE A 190 -32.91 -4.93 -9.44
N SER A 191 -31.75 -5.26 -9.99
CA SER A 191 -31.49 -5.25 -11.44
C SER A 191 -32.06 -6.49 -12.15
N ASN A 192 -32.44 -7.52 -11.42
CA ASN A 192 -33.01 -8.76 -11.95
C ASN A 192 -34.55 -8.80 -11.88
N TYR A 193 -35.21 -7.66 -11.59
CA TYR A 193 -36.62 -7.42 -11.71
C TYR A 193 -36.89 -6.36 -12.80
#